data_3d0333c1b6eac30b224a319883ba6852
#
_entry.id   3d0333c1b6eac30b224a319883ba6852
#
_cell.length_a   1.000
_cell.length_b   1.000
_cell.length_c   1.000
_cell.angle_alpha   90.00
_cell.angle_beta   90.00
_cell.angle_gamma   90.00
#
_symmetry.space_group_name_H-M   'P 1'
#
loop_
_entity.id
_entity.type
_entity.pdbx_description
1 polymer ?
#
loop_
_entity_poly.entity_id
_entity_poly.type
_entity_poly.pdbx_seq_one_letter_code
_entity_poly.pdbx_strand_id
1 'polypeptide(L)'
;MKKSTIWTIAAVVIIALGGGVFYATQKSNSNQVDASYNSAIQSGKEAVKDKNYARASNAFDKALSIKKTDQAQAYKEQADNMTAAIKATKDGEYDDALAKTNDVVKQSNGYSVLVSHGKKLTKTIKDVQDNYEHEIKPIFAAAKQNEDDKQYDQAADQYQKVLDLPYIDGKYYTKYKKQASAGLDKNKQAAKDNKNEAESSSNSSSTSANSNGSDTGNAGKTGEGSMGDHKVHGQTVTNDQIAQLRKRVTKLGYEGMAWSPQDLIDLYRKSGRANPDQITKNDVQSYLKP
;
A
#
# COMPACT_ATOMS: atom_id res chain seq x y z
N MET A 1 -22.73 16.25 -6.10
CA MET A 1 -23.54 16.09 -4.88
C MET A 1 -22.62 15.58 -3.79
N LYS A 2 -22.56 16.26 -2.66
CA LYS A 2 -21.50 16.17 -1.63
C LYS A 2 -21.54 14.86 -0.85
N LYS A 3 -20.43 14.11 -0.84
CA LYS A 3 -20.23 12.83 -0.11
C LYS A 3 -19.92 13.00 1.39
N SER A 4 -20.31 14.12 2.00
CA SER A 4 -19.95 14.43 3.39
C SER A 4 -20.98 14.03 4.45
N THR A 5 -22.09 13.40 4.10
CA THR A 5 -23.21 13.20 5.02
C THR A 5 -23.33 11.76 5.58
N ILE A 6 -22.44 10.85 5.21
CA ILE A 6 -22.53 9.42 5.65
C ILE A 6 -21.72 9.15 6.91
N TRP A 7 -20.79 10.02 7.29
CA TRP A 7 -19.88 9.80 8.41
C TRP A 7 -20.40 10.18 9.80
N THR A 8 -21.48 10.93 9.87
CA THR A 8 -22.10 11.32 11.15
C THR A 8 -22.98 10.24 11.78
N ILE A 9 -23.32 9.19 11.05
CA ILE A 9 -24.22 8.13 11.54
C ILE A 9 -23.46 6.98 12.22
N ALA A 10 -22.19 6.75 11.87
CA ALA A 10 -21.40 5.65 12.46
C ALA A 10 -20.95 5.92 13.91
N ALA A 11 -20.87 7.19 14.32
CA ALA A 11 -20.50 7.56 15.69
C ALA A 11 -21.64 7.34 16.72
N VAL A 12 -22.89 7.27 16.27
CA VAL A 12 -24.06 7.18 17.17
C VAL A 12 -24.44 5.73 17.51
N VAL A 13 -24.03 4.74 16.72
CA VAL A 13 -24.46 3.34 16.93
C VAL A 13 -23.64 2.61 18.02
N ILE A 14 -22.47 3.10 18.40
CA ILE A 14 -21.64 2.48 19.45
C ILE A 14 -22.16 2.81 20.87
N ILE A 15 -22.99 3.83 21.01
CA ILE A 15 -23.53 4.28 22.32
C ILE A 15 -24.71 3.40 22.79
N ALA A 16 -25.35 2.62 21.92
CA ALA A 16 -26.61 1.94 22.24
C ALA A 16 -26.46 0.53 22.86
N LEU A 17 -25.28 -0.05 22.95
CA LEU A 17 -25.10 -1.43 23.46
C LEU A 17 -24.44 -1.56 24.84
N GLY A 18 -24.23 -0.45 25.57
CA GLY A 18 -23.66 -0.48 26.94
C GLY A 18 -24.48 0.23 28.01
N GLY A 19 -25.64 0.74 27.68
CA GLY A 19 -26.47 1.54 28.61
C GLY A 19 -27.37 0.71 29.49
N GLY A 20 -26.83 -0.02 30.45
CA GLY A 20 -27.59 -0.47 31.61
C GLY A 20 -27.81 0.71 32.55
N VAL A 21 -29.04 1.24 32.56
CA VAL A 21 -29.48 2.27 33.50
C VAL A 21 -29.42 1.69 34.92
N PHE A 22 -28.42 2.06 35.70
CA PHE A 22 -28.41 1.84 37.12
C PHE A 22 -28.97 3.10 37.81
N TYR A 23 -30.28 3.13 37.98
CA TYR A 23 -30.92 4.04 38.94
C TYR A 23 -30.72 3.48 40.35
N ALA A 24 -29.68 3.88 41.03
CA ALA A 24 -29.55 3.65 42.46
C ALA A 24 -29.62 5.00 43.18
N THR A 25 -30.82 5.34 43.65
CA THR A 25 -30.99 6.32 44.72
C THR A 25 -30.35 5.75 45.97
N GLN A 26 -29.12 6.10 46.26
CA GLN A 26 -28.55 5.97 47.58
C GLN A 26 -27.66 7.17 47.87
N LYS A 27 -27.86 7.75 49.06
CA LYS A 27 -27.03 8.71 49.75
C LYS A 27 -25.62 8.08 49.89
N SER A 28 -24.88 7.95 48.80
CA SER A 28 -23.58 7.31 48.80
C SER A 28 -22.56 8.28 49.36
N ASN A 29 -21.82 7.81 50.31
CA ASN A 29 -20.67 8.45 50.90
C ASN A 29 -19.78 9.02 49.76
N SER A 30 -19.54 10.31 49.74
CA SER A 30 -18.74 10.99 48.70
C SER A 30 -17.40 10.29 48.43
N ASN A 31 -16.81 9.68 49.46
CA ASN A 31 -15.59 8.91 49.39
C ASN A 31 -15.68 7.67 48.47
N GLN A 32 -16.85 7.01 48.42
CA GLN A 32 -17.05 5.82 47.58
C GLN A 32 -17.23 6.20 46.09
N VAL A 33 -17.88 7.34 45.84
CA VAL A 33 -18.00 7.91 44.48
C VAL A 33 -16.64 8.29 43.95
N ASP A 34 -15.83 9.01 44.72
CA ASP A 34 -14.49 9.43 44.33
C ASP A 34 -13.54 8.21 44.16
N ALA A 35 -13.62 7.18 44.99
CA ALA A 35 -12.87 5.95 44.85
C ALA A 35 -13.20 5.22 43.52
N SER A 36 -14.51 5.11 43.21
CA SER A 36 -14.99 4.47 41.98
C SER A 36 -14.58 5.26 40.72
N TYR A 37 -14.70 6.59 40.77
CA TYR A 37 -14.23 7.48 39.70
C TYR A 37 -12.72 7.32 39.46
N ASN A 38 -11.91 7.38 40.54
CA ASN A 38 -10.46 7.25 40.45
C ASN A 38 -10.04 5.87 39.88
N SER A 39 -10.75 4.80 40.28
CA SER A 39 -10.53 3.45 39.74
C SER A 39 -10.81 3.39 38.23
N ALA A 40 -11.89 4.01 37.77
CA ALA A 40 -12.19 4.07 36.33
C ALA A 40 -11.15 4.89 35.54
N ILE A 41 -10.72 6.04 36.09
CA ILE A 41 -9.64 6.85 35.50
C ILE A 41 -8.34 6.04 35.41
N GLN A 42 -7.98 5.32 36.48
CA GLN A 42 -6.78 4.49 36.51
C GLN A 42 -6.83 3.37 35.45
N SER A 43 -7.96 2.66 35.34
CA SER A 43 -8.19 1.65 34.31
C SER A 43 -8.03 2.22 32.89
N GLY A 44 -8.53 3.44 32.66
CA GLY A 44 -8.33 4.13 31.40
C GLY A 44 -6.86 4.45 31.11
N LYS A 45 -6.13 4.95 32.12
CA LYS A 45 -4.69 5.23 32.00
C LYS A 45 -3.86 3.96 31.73
N GLU A 46 -4.21 2.85 32.33
CA GLU A 46 -3.59 1.55 32.06
C GLU A 46 -3.83 1.09 30.63
N ALA A 47 -5.09 1.18 30.17
CA ALA A 47 -5.41 0.87 28.78
C ALA A 47 -4.67 1.77 27.77
N VAL A 48 -4.41 3.05 28.13
CA VAL A 48 -3.55 3.95 27.30
C VAL A 48 -2.12 3.43 27.25
N LYS A 49 -1.53 3.00 28.36
CA LYS A 49 -0.18 2.42 28.38
C LYS A 49 -0.08 1.19 27.47
N ASP A 50 -1.13 0.37 27.45
CA ASP A 50 -1.26 -0.81 26.59
C ASP A 50 -1.60 -0.44 25.13
N LYS A 51 -1.73 0.86 24.80
CA LYS A 51 -2.17 1.38 23.49
C LYS A 51 -3.54 0.85 23.05
N ASN A 52 -4.37 0.40 23.97
CA ASN A 52 -5.74 -0.01 23.74
C ASN A 52 -6.68 1.19 23.96
N TYR A 53 -6.73 2.07 22.99
CA TYR A 53 -7.44 3.35 23.12
C TYR A 53 -8.96 3.18 23.17
N ALA A 54 -9.53 2.16 22.54
CA ALA A 54 -10.95 1.85 22.65
C ALA A 54 -11.32 1.44 24.07
N ARG A 55 -10.52 0.60 24.72
CA ARG A 55 -10.68 0.26 26.14
C ARG A 55 -10.48 1.46 27.05
N ALA A 56 -9.53 2.33 26.70
CA ALA A 56 -9.29 3.57 27.45
C ALA A 56 -10.50 4.51 27.38
N SER A 57 -11.07 4.73 26.19
CA SER A 57 -12.29 5.53 26.01
C SER A 57 -13.44 5.00 26.84
N ASN A 58 -13.71 3.68 26.80
CA ASN A 58 -14.76 3.05 27.60
C ASN A 58 -14.55 3.24 29.10
N ALA A 59 -13.31 3.17 29.58
CA ALA A 59 -13.01 3.37 31.00
C ALA A 59 -13.18 4.85 31.41
N PHE A 60 -12.80 5.80 30.57
CA PHE A 60 -13.04 7.22 30.83
C PHE A 60 -14.52 7.59 30.73
N ASP A 61 -15.29 6.95 29.85
CA ASP A 61 -16.75 7.08 29.78
C ASP A 61 -17.41 6.56 31.05
N LYS A 62 -16.93 5.42 31.59
CA LYS A 62 -17.36 4.94 32.92
C LYS A 62 -17.05 5.96 34.03
N ALA A 63 -15.87 6.60 33.99
CA ALA A 63 -15.57 7.67 34.94
C ALA A 63 -16.56 8.83 34.84
N LEU A 64 -16.92 9.25 33.62
CA LEU A 64 -17.91 10.30 33.36
C LEU A 64 -19.31 9.94 33.84
N SER A 65 -19.71 8.67 33.79
CA SER A 65 -20.98 8.20 34.29
C SER A 65 -21.07 8.27 35.83
N ILE A 66 -19.91 8.18 36.51
CA ILE A 66 -19.81 8.30 37.98
C ILE A 66 -19.74 9.78 38.39
N LYS A 67 -18.85 10.55 37.71
CA LYS A 67 -18.64 11.97 38.03
C LYS A 67 -18.24 12.70 36.75
N LYS A 68 -19.06 13.66 36.31
CA LYS A 68 -18.77 14.49 35.17
C LYS A 68 -17.63 15.46 35.49
N THR A 69 -16.52 15.34 34.80
CA THR A 69 -15.35 16.23 34.93
C THR A 69 -14.75 16.54 33.58
N ASP A 70 -14.23 17.75 33.40
CA ASP A 70 -13.55 18.17 32.18
C ASP A 70 -12.33 17.26 31.88
N GLN A 71 -11.66 16.78 32.92
CA GLN A 71 -10.52 15.89 32.79
C GLN A 71 -10.91 14.52 32.18
N ALA A 72 -11.96 13.89 32.69
CA ALA A 72 -12.41 12.61 32.14
C ALA A 72 -12.95 12.75 30.74
N GLN A 73 -13.64 13.86 30.44
CA GLN A 73 -14.11 14.21 29.10
C GLN A 73 -12.92 14.35 28.13
N ALA A 74 -11.92 15.15 28.49
CA ALA A 74 -10.73 15.35 27.68
C ALA A 74 -9.96 14.04 27.42
N TYR A 75 -9.83 13.17 28.41
CA TYR A 75 -9.17 11.89 28.27
C TYR A 75 -9.93 10.94 27.33
N LYS A 76 -11.27 10.93 27.45
CA LYS A 76 -12.14 10.15 26.55
C LYS A 76 -12.00 10.64 25.12
N GLU A 77 -12.15 11.93 24.88
CA GLU A 77 -12.01 12.54 23.54
C GLU A 77 -10.66 12.26 22.90
N GLN A 78 -9.57 12.36 23.67
CA GLN A 78 -8.25 11.99 23.20
C GLN A 78 -8.16 10.51 22.80
N ALA A 79 -8.74 9.60 23.60
CA ALA A 79 -8.72 8.17 23.31
C ALA A 79 -9.56 7.83 22.06
N ASP A 80 -10.71 8.49 21.89
CA ASP A 80 -11.56 8.36 20.71
C ASP A 80 -10.84 8.87 19.46
N ASN A 81 -10.20 10.05 19.53
CA ASN A 81 -9.43 10.59 18.41
C ASN A 81 -8.20 9.73 18.07
N MET A 82 -7.53 9.10 19.05
CA MET A 82 -6.47 8.13 18.79
C MET A 82 -6.99 6.91 18.02
N THR A 83 -8.16 6.38 18.41
CA THR A 83 -8.80 5.25 17.72
C THR A 83 -9.18 5.62 16.28
N ALA A 84 -9.78 6.79 16.11
CA ALA A 84 -10.16 7.32 14.80
C ALA A 84 -8.94 7.54 13.89
N ALA A 85 -7.86 8.14 14.42
CA ALA A 85 -6.62 8.36 13.68
C ALA A 85 -6.00 7.05 13.18
N ILE A 86 -5.96 6.02 14.03
CA ILE A 86 -5.43 4.70 13.65
C ILE A 86 -6.30 4.07 12.54
N LYS A 87 -7.62 4.20 12.64
CA LYS A 87 -8.54 3.69 11.63
C LYS A 87 -8.33 4.43 10.30
N ALA A 88 -8.37 5.75 10.30
CA ALA A 88 -8.17 6.59 9.10
C ALA A 88 -6.82 6.28 8.43
N THR A 89 -5.75 6.07 9.22
CA THR A 89 -4.44 5.68 8.67
C THR A 89 -4.50 4.34 7.92
N LYS A 90 -5.19 3.34 8.49
CA LYS A 90 -5.38 2.03 7.83
C LYS A 90 -6.21 2.11 6.57
N ASP A 91 -7.16 3.04 6.54
CA ASP A 91 -8.05 3.28 5.40
C ASP A 91 -7.38 4.15 4.32
N GLY A 92 -6.18 4.69 4.60
CA GLY A 92 -5.44 5.58 3.70
C GLY A 92 -5.98 7.01 3.67
N GLU A 93 -6.75 7.41 4.67
CA GLU A 93 -7.32 8.75 4.86
C GLU A 93 -6.36 9.60 5.70
N TYR A 94 -5.20 9.92 5.14
CA TYR A 94 -4.07 10.47 5.89
C TYR A 94 -4.34 11.87 6.45
N ASP A 95 -5.04 12.73 5.72
CA ASP A 95 -5.37 14.08 6.17
C ASP A 95 -6.31 14.04 7.38
N ASP A 96 -7.33 13.15 7.35
CA ASP A 96 -8.21 12.92 8.48
C ASP A 96 -7.45 12.33 9.68
N ALA A 97 -6.54 11.39 9.43
CA ALA A 97 -5.71 10.80 10.48
C ALA A 97 -4.82 11.85 11.16
N LEU A 98 -4.20 12.76 10.37
CA LEU A 98 -3.38 13.86 10.88
C LEU A 98 -4.22 14.88 11.66
N ALA A 99 -5.43 15.21 11.18
CA ALA A 99 -6.35 16.07 11.91
C ALA A 99 -6.71 15.48 13.27
N LYS A 100 -7.05 14.18 13.33
CA LYS A 100 -7.36 13.48 14.59
C LYS A 100 -6.18 13.43 15.55
N THR A 101 -4.95 13.20 15.08
CA THR A 101 -3.77 13.26 15.97
C THR A 101 -3.48 14.68 16.47
N ASN A 102 -3.75 15.70 15.64
CA ASN A 102 -3.63 17.10 16.05
C ASN A 102 -4.64 17.43 17.18
N ASP A 103 -5.89 16.95 17.09
CA ASP A 103 -6.89 17.09 18.14
C ASP A 103 -6.39 16.46 19.45
N VAL A 104 -5.83 15.24 19.40
CA VAL A 104 -5.21 14.59 20.58
C VAL A 104 -4.12 15.45 21.21
N VAL A 105 -3.27 16.06 20.37
CA VAL A 105 -2.12 16.83 20.86
C VAL A 105 -2.53 18.18 21.45
N LYS A 106 -3.57 18.81 20.91
CA LYS A 106 -4.05 20.13 21.32
C LYS A 106 -5.13 20.11 22.40
N GLN A 107 -5.59 18.92 22.82
CA GLN A 107 -6.67 18.78 23.80
C GLN A 107 -6.32 19.46 25.12
N SER A 108 -7.14 20.47 25.52
CA SER A 108 -7.04 21.10 26.84
C SER A 108 -7.37 20.09 27.94
N ASN A 109 -6.70 20.17 29.08
CA ASN A 109 -6.81 19.21 30.19
C ASN A 109 -6.53 17.75 29.80
N GLY A 110 -5.86 17.55 28.68
CA GLY A 110 -5.58 16.23 28.14
C GLY A 110 -4.54 15.43 28.95
N TYR A 111 -4.55 14.11 28.76
CA TYR A 111 -3.57 13.19 29.35
C TYR A 111 -2.25 13.26 28.55
N SER A 112 -1.18 13.65 29.22
CA SER A 112 0.13 13.88 28.59
C SER A 112 0.70 12.64 27.87
N VAL A 113 0.39 11.43 28.34
CA VAL A 113 0.77 10.19 27.68
C VAL A 113 0.05 10.03 26.35
N LEU A 114 -1.24 10.37 26.26
CA LEU A 114 -1.97 10.40 24.99
C LEU A 114 -1.40 11.46 24.03
N VAL A 115 -1.02 12.62 24.53
CA VAL A 115 -0.30 13.64 23.73
C VAL A 115 0.99 13.07 23.14
N SER A 116 1.79 12.37 23.95
CA SER A 116 3.02 11.72 23.48
C SER A 116 2.73 10.66 22.42
N HIS A 117 1.70 9.83 22.64
CA HIS A 117 1.27 8.82 21.67
C HIS A 117 0.75 9.45 20.38
N GLY A 118 -0.01 10.56 20.47
CA GLY A 118 -0.48 11.33 19.31
C GLY A 118 0.67 11.84 18.46
N LYS A 119 1.68 12.46 19.07
CA LYS A 119 2.89 12.93 18.36
C LYS A 119 3.64 11.79 17.64
N LYS A 120 3.78 10.63 18.30
CA LYS A 120 4.40 9.45 17.68
C LYS A 120 3.57 8.93 16.51
N LEU A 121 2.25 8.88 16.68
CA LEU A 121 1.34 8.45 15.62
C LEU A 121 1.37 9.41 14.43
N THR A 122 1.41 10.74 14.66
CA THR A 122 1.57 11.74 13.59
C THR A 122 2.80 11.45 12.73
N LYS A 123 3.94 11.14 13.35
CA LYS A 123 5.14 10.75 12.59
C LYS A 123 4.90 9.50 11.76
N THR A 124 4.35 8.45 12.38
CA THR A 124 4.04 7.20 11.67
C THR A 124 3.07 7.42 10.50
N ILE A 125 2.05 8.27 10.65
CA ILE A 125 1.10 8.59 9.57
C ILE A 125 1.83 9.23 8.39
N LYS A 126 2.73 10.19 8.66
CA LYS A 126 3.53 10.83 7.62
C LYS A 126 4.44 9.85 6.90
N ASP A 127 5.11 8.97 7.65
CA ASP A 127 5.97 7.93 7.07
C ASP A 127 5.15 6.98 6.18
N VAL A 128 3.93 6.59 6.59
CA VAL A 128 3.03 5.72 5.81
C VAL A 128 2.50 6.44 4.57
N GLN A 129 2.13 7.72 4.69
CA GLN A 129 1.68 8.56 3.58
C GLN A 129 2.78 8.72 2.53
N ASP A 130 4.01 8.99 2.99
CA ASP A 130 5.18 9.15 2.12
C ASP A 130 5.47 7.86 1.33
N ASN A 131 5.53 6.72 2.01
CA ASN A 131 5.69 5.42 1.36
C ASN A 131 4.57 5.12 0.35
N TYR A 132 3.33 5.51 0.67
CA TYR A 132 2.22 5.32 -0.27
C TYR A 132 2.36 6.21 -1.50
N GLU A 133 2.57 7.52 -1.33
CA GLU A 133 2.58 8.46 -2.44
C GLU A 133 3.78 8.27 -3.37
N HIS A 134 4.96 7.95 -2.81
CA HIS A 134 6.20 7.92 -3.58
C HIS A 134 6.64 6.52 -4.01
N GLU A 135 6.09 5.46 -3.38
CA GLU A 135 6.52 4.09 -3.70
C GLU A 135 5.34 3.18 -4.11
N ILE A 136 4.30 3.03 -3.28
CA ILE A 136 3.22 2.09 -3.54
C ILE A 136 2.32 2.55 -4.70
N LYS A 137 1.88 3.81 -4.68
CA LYS A 137 0.95 4.38 -5.66
C LYS A 137 1.51 4.38 -7.10
N PRO A 138 2.79 4.75 -7.36
CA PRO A 138 3.38 4.60 -8.68
C PRO A 138 3.40 3.16 -9.19
N ILE A 139 3.69 2.19 -8.30
CA ILE A 139 3.70 0.77 -8.68
C ILE A 139 2.28 0.31 -9.05
N PHE A 140 1.25 0.69 -8.29
CA PHE A 140 -0.14 0.39 -8.65
C PHE A 140 -0.58 1.06 -9.95
N ALA A 141 -0.11 2.27 -10.22
CA ALA A 141 -0.39 2.96 -11.48
C ALA A 141 0.23 2.21 -12.67
N ALA A 142 1.47 1.74 -12.52
CA ALA A 142 2.14 0.93 -13.54
C ALA A 142 1.44 -0.44 -13.72
N ALA A 143 1.00 -1.07 -12.63
CA ALA A 143 0.22 -2.31 -12.71
C ALA A 143 -1.07 -2.12 -13.50
N LYS A 144 -1.79 -1.04 -13.21
CA LYS A 144 -3.04 -0.72 -13.90
C LYS A 144 -2.80 -0.42 -15.39
N GLN A 145 -1.77 0.31 -15.74
CA GLN A 145 -1.41 0.56 -17.14
C GLN A 145 -1.16 -0.76 -17.88
N ASN A 146 -0.40 -1.68 -17.27
CA ASN A 146 -0.16 -2.99 -17.84
C ASN A 146 -1.46 -3.82 -17.98
N GLU A 147 -2.41 -3.71 -17.05
CA GLU A 147 -3.74 -4.33 -17.17
C GLU A 147 -4.51 -3.76 -18.38
N ASP A 148 -4.53 -2.43 -18.53
CA ASP A 148 -5.23 -1.75 -19.62
C ASP A 148 -4.63 -2.14 -20.99
N ASP A 149 -3.29 -2.37 -21.03
CA ASP A 149 -2.54 -2.84 -22.20
C ASP A 149 -2.60 -4.38 -22.38
N LYS A 150 -3.37 -5.10 -21.54
CA LYS A 150 -3.50 -6.57 -21.52
C LYS A 150 -2.15 -7.30 -21.29
N GLN A 151 -1.19 -6.62 -20.71
CA GLN A 151 0.13 -7.16 -20.36
C GLN A 151 0.06 -7.81 -18.95
N TYR A 152 -0.74 -8.86 -18.82
CA TYR A 152 -1.10 -9.42 -17.51
C TYR A 152 0.08 -9.98 -16.72
N ASP A 153 1.08 -10.60 -17.38
CA ASP A 153 2.29 -11.06 -16.69
C ASP A 153 3.05 -9.86 -16.09
N GLN A 154 3.18 -8.74 -16.84
CA GLN A 154 3.84 -7.52 -16.35
C GLN A 154 3.02 -6.83 -15.24
N ALA A 155 1.69 -6.83 -15.34
CA ALA A 155 0.84 -6.34 -14.26
C ALA A 155 1.02 -7.15 -12.98
N ALA A 156 1.08 -8.49 -13.08
CA ALA A 156 1.34 -9.39 -11.96
C ALA A 156 2.70 -9.08 -11.30
N ASP A 157 3.76 -8.83 -12.10
CA ASP A 157 5.08 -8.45 -11.59
C ASP A 157 5.04 -7.12 -10.80
N GLN A 158 4.26 -6.13 -11.24
CA GLN A 158 4.10 -4.89 -10.47
C GLN A 158 3.41 -5.14 -9.13
N TYR A 159 2.33 -5.94 -9.11
CA TYR A 159 1.68 -6.29 -7.84
C TYR A 159 2.61 -7.08 -6.91
N GLN A 160 3.44 -7.96 -7.44
CA GLN A 160 4.45 -8.67 -6.66
C GLN A 160 5.46 -7.70 -6.03
N LYS A 161 5.92 -6.65 -6.74
CA LYS A 161 6.81 -5.63 -6.17
C LYS A 161 6.23 -4.95 -4.94
N VAL A 162 4.90 -4.70 -4.92
CA VAL A 162 4.26 -4.14 -3.72
C VAL A 162 4.32 -5.14 -2.56
N LEU A 163 4.13 -6.44 -2.84
CA LEU A 163 4.19 -7.49 -1.82
C LEU A 163 5.60 -7.70 -1.27
N ASP A 164 6.62 -7.38 -2.05
CA ASP A 164 8.05 -7.51 -1.68
C ASP A 164 8.59 -6.30 -0.91
N LEU A 165 7.77 -5.25 -0.71
CA LEU A 165 8.19 -4.09 0.07
C LEU A 165 8.43 -4.48 1.53
N PRO A 166 9.55 -4.05 2.15
CA PRO A 166 9.98 -4.53 3.46
C PRO A 166 9.00 -4.17 4.60
N TYR A 167 8.12 -3.20 4.38
CA TYR A 167 7.15 -2.71 5.36
C TYR A 167 5.71 -3.14 5.09
N ILE A 168 5.44 -3.88 3.99
CA ILE A 168 4.08 -4.19 3.53
C ILE A 168 3.27 -5.03 4.52
N ASP A 169 3.95 -5.81 5.38
CA ASP A 169 3.34 -6.59 6.45
C ASP A 169 2.93 -5.74 7.66
N GLY A 170 3.32 -4.47 7.68
CA GLY A 170 2.96 -3.54 8.73
C GLY A 170 1.45 -3.29 8.79
N LYS A 171 0.95 -3.12 10.03
CA LYS A 171 -0.50 -2.98 10.31
C LYS A 171 -1.20 -1.83 9.57
N TYR A 172 -0.47 -0.84 9.09
CA TYR A 172 -1.00 0.30 8.35
C TYR A 172 -1.00 0.09 6.83
N TYR A 173 -0.36 -0.99 6.34
CA TYR A 173 -0.27 -1.33 4.92
C TYR A 173 -1.20 -2.47 4.52
N THR A 174 -2.00 -3.01 5.44
CA THR A 174 -2.89 -4.17 5.20
C THR A 174 -3.82 -3.97 4.01
N LYS A 175 -4.30 -2.74 3.77
CA LYS A 175 -5.13 -2.38 2.61
C LYS A 175 -4.37 -2.60 1.30
N TYR A 176 -3.16 -2.10 1.23
CA TYR A 176 -2.31 -2.17 0.04
C TYR A 176 -1.83 -3.60 -0.23
N LYS A 177 -1.46 -4.33 0.83
CA LYS A 177 -1.12 -5.75 0.72
C LYS A 177 -2.27 -6.56 0.14
N LYS A 178 -3.50 -6.37 0.64
CA LYS A 178 -4.70 -7.04 0.11
C LYS A 178 -4.96 -6.68 -1.35
N GLN A 179 -4.84 -5.40 -1.70
CA GLN A 179 -5.02 -4.93 -3.08
C GLN A 179 -3.98 -5.56 -4.00
N ALA A 180 -2.72 -5.59 -3.59
CA ALA A 180 -1.64 -6.19 -4.37
C ALA A 180 -1.83 -7.70 -4.54
N SER A 181 -2.20 -8.43 -3.48
CA SER A 181 -2.48 -9.87 -3.57
C SER A 181 -3.64 -10.17 -4.53
N ALA A 182 -4.75 -9.44 -4.40
CA ALA A 182 -5.89 -9.62 -5.30
C ALA A 182 -5.55 -9.29 -6.76
N GLY A 183 -4.77 -8.21 -6.99
CA GLY A 183 -4.29 -7.84 -8.32
C GLY A 183 -3.36 -8.90 -8.91
N LEU A 184 -2.44 -9.42 -8.12
CA LEU A 184 -1.54 -10.50 -8.53
C LEU A 184 -2.29 -11.76 -8.97
N ASP A 185 -3.25 -12.23 -8.15
CA ASP A 185 -4.02 -13.43 -8.44
C ASP A 185 -4.88 -13.25 -9.71
N LYS A 186 -5.57 -12.11 -9.82
CA LYS A 186 -6.37 -11.75 -11.01
C LYS A 186 -5.52 -11.78 -12.28
N ASN A 187 -4.35 -11.14 -12.26
CA ASN A 187 -3.50 -11.02 -13.45
C ASN A 187 -2.81 -12.34 -13.80
N LYS A 188 -2.41 -13.14 -12.83
CA LYS A 188 -1.93 -14.51 -13.09
C LYS A 188 -2.99 -15.39 -13.77
N GLN A 189 -4.25 -15.23 -13.39
CA GLN A 189 -5.34 -15.95 -14.05
C GLN A 189 -5.56 -15.44 -15.47
N ALA A 190 -5.68 -14.12 -15.66
CA ALA A 190 -5.88 -13.50 -16.97
C ALA A 190 -4.74 -13.83 -17.96
N ALA A 191 -3.51 -13.90 -17.49
CA ALA A 191 -2.36 -14.33 -18.31
C ALA A 191 -2.51 -15.78 -18.81
N LYS A 192 -3.02 -16.69 -17.97
CA LYS A 192 -3.30 -18.08 -18.37
C LYS A 192 -4.42 -18.17 -19.39
N ASP A 193 -5.52 -17.42 -19.15
CA ASP A 193 -6.67 -17.42 -20.03
C ASP A 193 -6.31 -16.88 -21.42
N ASN A 194 -5.51 -15.81 -21.47
CA ASN A 194 -5.02 -15.22 -22.72
C ASN A 194 -4.11 -16.20 -23.51
N LYS A 195 -3.29 -16.99 -22.82
CA LYS A 195 -2.47 -18.03 -23.45
C LYS A 195 -3.33 -19.18 -24.03
N ASN A 196 -4.36 -19.61 -23.30
CA ASN A 196 -5.27 -20.66 -23.73
C ASN A 196 -6.12 -20.23 -24.95
N GLU A 197 -6.56 -18.96 -25.01
CA GLU A 197 -7.28 -18.42 -26.17
C GLU A 197 -6.38 -18.35 -27.42
N ALA A 198 -5.11 -17.98 -27.25
CA ALA A 198 -4.14 -17.97 -28.34
C ALA A 198 -3.85 -19.37 -28.90
N GLU A 199 -3.75 -20.39 -28.03
CA GLU A 199 -3.56 -21.79 -28.40
C GLU A 199 -4.83 -22.37 -29.06
N SER A 200 -6.02 -22.00 -28.59
CA SER A 200 -7.30 -22.44 -29.20
C SER A 200 -7.53 -21.86 -30.57
N SER A 201 -7.06 -20.62 -30.83
CA SER A 201 -7.18 -19.97 -32.14
C SER A 201 -6.17 -20.50 -33.15
N SER A 202 -5.06 -21.10 -32.73
CA SER A 202 -4.03 -21.66 -33.62
C SER A 202 -4.38 -23.06 -34.17
N ASN A 203 -5.43 -23.71 -33.63
CA ASN A 203 -5.79 -25.07 -34.02
C ASN A 203 -6.84 -25.14 -35.16
N SER A 204 -7.14 -24.03 -35.82
CA SER A 204 -8.14 -23.96 -36.92
C SER A 204 -7.59 -23.45 -38.25
N SER A 205 -6.28 -23.59 -38.53
CA SER A 205 -5.79 -23.29 -39.87
C SER A 205 -4.48 -24.03 -40.16
N SER A 206 -4.60 -25.31 -40.49
CA SER A 206 -3.53 -26.01 -41.20
C SER A 206 -3.65 -25.71 -42.68
N THR A 207 -2.90 -24.76 -43.21
CA THR A 207 -2.44 -24.78 -44.61
C THR A 207 -1.11 -24.06 -44.72
N SER A 208 -0.17 -24.76 -45.30
CA SER A 208 1.20 -24.39 -45.57
C SER A 208 1.38 -23.01 -46.19
N ALA A 209 2.34 -22.22 -45.68
CA ALA A 209 3.20 -21.39 -46.52
C ALA A 209 4.51 -21.10 -45.78
N ASN A 210 5.55 -21.69 -46.26
CA ASN A 210 6.93 -21.42 -45.98
C ASN A 210 7.25 -19.99 -46.46
N SER A 211 7.61 -19.06 -45.61
CA SER A 211 8.32 -17.84 -46.03
C SER A 211 9.34 -17.43 -44.98
N ASN A 212 10.58 -17.68 -45.34
CA ASN A 212 11.79 -17.21 -44.71
C ASN A 212 11.85 -15.69 -44.92
N GLY A 213 11.47 -14.91 -43.91
CA GLY A 213 11.53 -13.44 -43.93
C GLY A 213 12.52 -12.97 -42.87
N SER A 214 13.71 -12.63 -43.29
CA SER A 214 14.68 -11.88 -42.49
C SER A 214 14.13 -10.46 -42.30
N ASP A 215 13.54 -10.16 -41.14
CA ASP A 215 13.11 -8.81 -40.81
C ASP A 215 14.20 -8.10 -39.99
N THR A 216 14.94 -7.24 -40.69
CA THR A 216 15.85 -6.27 -40.09
C THR A 216 15.00 -5.06 -39.63
N GLY A 217 14.27 -5.22 -38.52
CA GLY A 217 13.33 -4.22 -37.99
C GLY A 217 14.01 -2.99 -37.42
N ASN A 218 13.64 -1.85 -37.93
CA ASN A 218 13.99 -0.50 -37.46
C ASN A 218 12.96 -0.02 -36.42
N ALA A 219 12.62 -0.87 -35.43
CA ALA A 219 11.51 -0.63 -34.46
C ALA A 219 11.83 0.40 -33.35
N GLY A 220 13.06 0.94 -33.31
CA GLY A 220 13.48 1.91 -32.30
C GLY A 220 13.08 3.37 -32.58
N LYS A 221 12.45 3.69 -33.70
CA LYS A 221 12.19 5.07 -34.12
C LYS A 221 10.73 5.53 -34.10
N THR A 222 9.74 4.66 -33.95
CA THR A 222 8.33 5.04 -34.14
C THR A 222 7.36 4.58 -33.06
N GLY A 223 7.78 3.96 -31.96
CA GLY A 223 6.87 3.65 -30.82
C GLY A 223 5.73 2.66 -31.11
N GLU A 224 5.64 2.09 -32.31
CA GLU A 224 4.66 1.07 -32.70
C GLU A 224 5.37 -0.29 -32.82
N GLY A 225 5.73 -0.88 -31.67
CA GLY A 225 6.43 -2.15 -31.65
C GLY A 225 5.48 -3.33 -31.69
N SER A 226 5.46 -4.08 -32.77
CA SER A 226 5.15 -5.50 -32.69
C SER A 226 6.12 -6.14 -31.69
N MET A 227 5.65 -7.09 -30.87
CA MET A 227 6.50 -7.78 -29.87
C MET A 227 7.70 -8.40 -30.60
N GLY A 228 8.88 -7.80 -30.39
CA GLY A 228 10.14 -8.27 -30.98
C GLY A 228 10.49 -9.67 -30.46
N ASP A 229 11.35 -10.37 -31.21
CA ASP A 229 11.86 -11.68 -30.79
C ASP A 229 12.58 -11.59 -29.45
N HIS A 230 12.04 -12.22 -28.42
CA HIS A 230 12.60 -12.26 -27.07
C HIS A 230 13.75 -13.26 -26.90
N LYS A 231 14.28 -13.83 -28.00
CA LYS A 231 15.36 -14.81 -27.98
C LYS A 231 16.71 -14.17 -28.16
N VAL A 232 17.67 -14.59 -27.36
CA VAL A 232 19.10 -14.30 -27.51
C VAL A 232 19.82 -15.65 -27.46
N HIS A 233 20.69 -15.91 -28.44
CA HIS A 233 21.38 -17.20 -28.62
C HIS A 233 20.43 -18.42 -28.70
N GLY A 234 19.23 -18.23 -29.26
CA GLY A 234 18.21 -19.27 -29.40
C GLY A 234 17.39 -19.57 -28.13
N GLN A 235 17.67 -18.88 -27.03
CA GLN A 235 16.94 -19.03 -25.77
C GLN A 235 16.12 -17.78 -25.46
N THR A 236 14.92 -17.95 -24.92
CA THR A 236 14.09 -16.84 -24.46
C THR A 236 14.75 -16.17 -23.26
N VAL A 237 14.92 -14.84 -23.34
CA VAL A 237 15.46 -14.03 -22.23
C VAL A 237 14.44 -13.98 -21.10
N THR A 238 14.86 -14.41 -19.92
CA THR A 238 14.01 -14.44 -18.74
C THR A 238 13.89 -13.07 -18.10
N ASN A 239 12.85 -12.86 -17.27
CA ASN A 239 12.69 -11.63 -16.49
C ASN A 239 13.88 -11.36 -15.56
N ASP A 240 14.49 -12.41 -15.00
CA ASP A 240 15.71 -12.28 -14.19
C ASP A 240 16.89 -11.75 -15.01
N GLN A 241 17.03 -12.21 -16.24
CA GLN A 241 18.08 -11.71 -17.15
C GLN A 241 17.81 -10.25 -17.56
N ILE A 242 16.55 -9.86 -17.77
CA ILE A 242 16.17 -8.46 -18.01
C ILE A 242 16.50 -7.59 -16.79
N ALA A 243 16.22 -8.07 -15.58
CA ALA A 243 16.59 -7.37 -14.35
C ALA A 243 18.11 -7.24 -14.19
N GLN A 244 18.88 -8.28 -14.52
CA GLN A 244 20.34 -8.24 -14.54
C GLN A 244 20.88 -7.25 -15.56
N LEU A 245 20.32 -7.25 -16.79
CA LEU A 245 20.66 -6.27 -17.85
C LEU A 245 20.43 -4.84 -17.37
N ARG A 246 19.28 -4.57 -16.79
CA ARG A 246 18.91 -3.27 -16.24
C ARG A 246 19.91 -2.81 -15.18
N LYS A 247 20.22 -3.70 -14.23
CA LYS A 247 21.23 -3.47 -13.19
C LYS A 247 22.61 -3.21 -13.77
N ARG A 248 22.99 -3.96 -14.79
CA ARG A 248 24.27 -3.80 -15.48
C ARG A 248 24.37 -2.47 -16.22
N VAL A 249 23.34 -2.09 -16.98
CA VAL A 249 23.26 -0.81 -17.70
C VAL A 249 23.34 0.37 -16.73
N THR A 250 22.65 0.29 -15.59
CA THR A 250 22.73 1.30 -14.51
C THR A 250 24.16 1.39 -13.95
N LYS A 251 24.82 0.25 -13.69
CA LYS A 251 26.21 0.21 -13.19
C LYS A 251 27.21 0.80 -14.18
N LEU A 252 26.90 0.79 -15.46
CA LEU A 252 27.73 1.38 -16.53
C LEU A 252 27.50 2.90 -16.69
N GLY A 253 26.62 3.50 -15.89
CA GLY A 253 26.37 4.94 -15.85
C GLY A 253 25.24 5.41 -16.78
N TYR A 254 24.31 4.54 -17.16
CA TYR A 254 23.12 4.87 -17.93
C TYR A 254 21.86 4.70 -17.07
N GLU A 255 20.78 5.37 -17.44
CA GLU A 255 19.48 5.25 -16.72
C GLU A 255 18.78 3.93 -17.10
N GLY A 256 19.28 2.81 -16.59
CA GLY A 256 18.77 1.47 -16.93
C GLY A 256 17.28 1.28 -16.65
N MET A 257 16.69 2.08 -15.75
CA MET A 257 15.25 2.07 -15.47
C MET A 257 14.41 2.71 -16.59
N ALA A 258 14.98 3.60 -17.39
CA ALA A 258 14.30 4.23 -18.51
C ALA A 258 14.26 3.35 -19.78
N TRP A 259 15.00 2.23 -19.78
CA TRP A 259 15.06 1.33 -20.92
C TRP A 259 13.90 0.34 -20.90
N SER A 260 13.23 0.17 -22.03
CA SER A 260 12.22 -0.86 -22.17
C SER A 260 12.83 -2.27 -22.06
N PRO A 261 12.06 -3.30 -21.70
CA PRO A 261 12.53 -4.68 -21.75
C PRO A 261 13.08 -5.07 -23.14
N GLN A 262 12.45 -4.60 -24.20
CA GLN A 262 12.88 -4.88 -25.57
C GLN A 262 14.24 -4.23 -25.89
N ASP A 263 14.46 -2.98 -25.48
CA ASP A 263 15.76 -2.32 -25.68
C ASP A 263 16.90 -3.06 -24.97
N LEU A 264 16.62 -3.60 -23.78
CA LEU A 264 17.59 -4.40 -23.03
C LEU A 264 17.89 -5.74 -23.71
N ILE A 265 16.87 -6.40 -24.28
CA ILE A 265 17.00 -7.64 -25.04
C ILE A 265 17.79 -7.38 -26.33
N ASP A 266 17.49 -6.29 -27.03
CA ASP A 266 18.14 -5.92 -28.29
C ASP A 266 19.59 -5.51 -28.05
N LEU A 267 19.89 -4.77 -26.97
CA LEU A 267 21.24 -4.51 -26.51
C LEU A 267 21.99 -5.83 -26.27
N TYR A 268 21.35 -6.76 -25.52
CA TYR A 268 21.96 -8.05 -25.19
C TYR A 268 22.25 -8.88 -26.46
N ARG A 269 21.29 -8.93 -27.36
CA ARG A 269 21.43 -9.60 -28.66
C ARG A 269 22.55 -8.99 -29.49
N LYS A 270 22.55 -7.66 -29.63
CA LYS A 270 23.54 -6.93 -30.43
C LYS A 270 24.95 -7.01 -29.83
N SER A 271 25.06 -7.15 -28.52
CA SER A 271 26.34 -7.27 -27.83
C SER A 271 27.05 -8.60 -28.08
N GLY A 272 26.31 -9.66 -28.45
CA GLY A 272 26.86 -11.01 -28.66
C GLY A 272 27.42 -11.65 -27.39
N ARG A 273 27.12 -11.08 -26.20
CA ARG A 273 27.63 -11.58 -24.90
C ARG A 273 26.90 -12.84 -24.46
N ALA A 274 27.63 -13.78 -23.84
CA ALA A 274 27.05 -15.02 -23.34
C ALA A 274 26.16 -14.78 -22.07
N ASN A 275 26.45 -13.75 -21.28
CA ASN A 275 25.73 -13.42 -20.07
C ASN A 275 25.46 -11.91 -19.95
N PRO A 276 24.35 -11.49 -19.33
CA PRO A 276 24.00 -10.09 -19.08
C PRO A 276 25.10 -9.27 -18.39
N ASP A 277 25.81 -9.87 -17.44
CA ASP A 277 26.85 -9.19 -16.65
C ASP A 277 28.12 -8.87 -17.45
N GLN A 278 28.28 -9.46 -18.61
CA GLN A 278 29.43 -9.22 -19.52
C GLN A 278 29.23 -7.99 -20.40
N ILE A 279 28.06 -7.37 -20.43
CA ILE A 279 27.82 -6.16 -21.19
C ILE A 279 28.75 -5.05 -20.72
N THR A 280 29.39 -4.38 -21.69
CA THR A 280 30.37 -3.31 -21.48
C THR A 280 29.78 -1.95 -21.87
N LYS A 281 30.44 -0.88 -21.43
CA LYS A 281 30.10 0.48 -21.84
C LYS A 281 30.13 0.68 -23.35
N ASN A 282 31.07 0.03 -24.04
CA ASN A 282 31.17 0.07 -25.47
C ASN A 282 29.98 -0.61 -26.17
N ASP A 283 29.49 -1.72 -25.63
CA ASP A 283 28.30 -2.40 -26.17
C ASP A 283 27.07 -1.48 -26.10
N VAL A 284 26.88 -0.77 -24.97
CA VAL A 284 25.79 0.21 -24.81
C VAL A 284 25.97 1.38 -25.78
N GLN A 285 27.18 1.93 -25.91
CA GLN A 285 27.46 3.02 -26.82
C GLN A 285 27.26 2.62 -28.31
N SER A 286 27.61 1.39 -28.67
CA SER A 286 27.40 0.86 -30.02
C SER A 286 25.92 0.59 -30.31
N TYR A 287 25.13 0.25 -29.28
CA TYR A 287 23.69 0.09 -29.43
C TYR A 287 22.99 1.44 -29.65
N LEU A 288 23.40 2.47 -28.90
CA LEU A 288 22.81 3.83 -28.98
C LEU A 288 23.26 4.64 -30.20
N LYS A 289 24.31 4.21 -30.89
CA LYS A 289 24.71 4.85 -32.16
C LYS A 289 23.77 4.39 -33.28
N PRO A 290 23.20 5.34 -34.08
CA PRO A 290 22.35 5.02 -35.20
C PRO A 290 23.08 4.25 -36.30
#